data_86ebef6c13e1a009ff43d7c4ed32294b
#
_entry.id   86ebef6c13e1a009ff43d7c4ed32294b
#
_cell.length_a   1.000
_cell.length_b   1.000
_cell.length_c   1.000
_cell.angle_alpha   90.00
_cell.angle_beta   90.00
_cell.angle_gamma   90.00
#
_symmetry.space_group_name_H-M   'P 1'
#
loop_
_entity.id
_entity.type
_entity.pdbx_description
1 polymer ?
#
loop_
_entity_poly.entity_id
_entity_poly.type
_entity_poly.pdbx_seq_one_letter_code
_entity_poly.pdbx_strand_id
1 'polypeptide(L)'
;PASLEFAYIPLSELMSGPTNFTFETGLETRLNAAEERGHQLVLRPYIDYPKLDSGLPDFLSDEVEMRAYSEHGGGFSPDYENPKLKSALFAFIEEFGQEYDGDSRIGVIQLGLLGFWGEWHTWPHEDWFPGPEFQSEILNAYVNAFNQTLLQVRYPIVDSPNLRIGFHDDSFAYSTVGDVNWYFHPTLVAAEANESWRDNPIGGEIRPELQWDIFDENINLSIEKQDFDLCVNTTH
;
A
#
# COMPACT_ATOMS: atom_id res chain seq x y z
N PRO A 1 0.27 -21.73 -10.95
CA PRO A 1 -0.90 -21.17 -10.24
C PRO A 1 -0.41 -20.04 -9.35
N ALA A 2 -1.18 -18.94 -9.27
CA ALA A 2 -0.88 -17.87 -8.34
C ALA A 2 -1.02 -18.39 -6.91
N SER A 3 -0.14 -17.95 -6.01
CA SER A 3 -0.16 -18.30 -4.60
C SER A 3 -0.42 -17.07 -3.69
N LEU A 4 -0.50 -15.89 -4.28
CA LEU A 4 -0.81 -14.63 -3.61
C LEU A 4 -2.08 -14.02 -4.21
N GLU A 5 -2.93 -13.49 -3.34
CA GLU A 5 -4.10 -12.69 -3.70
C GLU A 5 -3.95 -11.29 -3.10
N PHE A 6 -4.39 -10.29 -3.81
CA PHE A 6 -4.31 -8.90 -3.36
C PHE A 6 -5.64 -8.46 -2.74
N ALA A 7 -5.58 -7.77 -1.58
CA ALA A 7 -6.76 -7.25 -0.90
C ALA A 7 -6.54 -5.83 -0.39
N TYR A 8 -7.30 -4.88 -0.95
CA TYR A 8 -7.52 -3.56 -0.36
C TYR A 8 -8.59 -3.66 0.72
N ILE A 9 -8.36 -3.08 1.89
CA ILE A 9 -9.32 -3.10 3.00
C ILE A 9 -9.44 -1.69 3.58
N PRO A 10 -10.65 -1.08 3.57
CA PRO A 10 -10.84 0.23 4.20
C PRO A 10 -10.62 0.12 5.72
N LEU A 11 -9.96 1.10 6.31
CA LEU A 11 -9.71 1.12 7.76
C LEU A 11 -11.02 1.08 8.56
N SER A 12 -12.12 1.63 8.01
CA SER A 12 -13.46 1.57 8.59
C SER A 12 -14.03 0.17 8.78
N GLU A 13 -13.54 -0.83 8.02
CA GLU A 13 -13.88 -2.24 8.24
C GLU A 13 -13.00 -2.92 9.30
N LEU A 14 -11.89 -2.30 9.68
CA LEU A 14 -10.90 -2.88 10.59
C LEU A 14 -10.96 -2.30 12.00
N MET A 15 -11.54 -1.10 12.16
CA MET A 15 -11.75 -0.51 13.47
C MET A 15 -13.04 0.34 13.51
N SER A 16 -13.76 0.26 14.63
CA SER A 16 -15.02 0.98 14.87
C SER A 16 -14.97 1.93 16.07
N GLY A 17 -13.81 2.06 16.71
CA GLY A 17 -13.56 2.97 17.82
C GLY A 17 -12.07 3.08 18.11
N PRO A 18 -11.64 4.01 18.97
CA PRO A 18 -10.20 4.25 19.24
C PRO A 18 -9.42 3.02 19.74
N THR A 19 -10.11 2.07 20.34
CA THR A 19 -9.57 0.80 20.85
C THR A 19 -10.50 -0.37 20.54
N ASN A 20 -11.36 -0.23 19.54
CA ASN A 20 -12.31 -1.27 19.17
C ASN A 20 -12.05 -1.71 17.73
N PHE A 21 -11.47 -2.88 17.57
CA PHE A 21 -11.06 -3.44 16.29
C PHE A 21 -12.06 -4.50 15.81
N THR A 22 -12.27 -4.56 14.52
CA THR A 22 -13.30 -5.38 13.86
C THR A 22 -12.69 -6.39 12.90
N PHE A 23 -11.51 -6.91 13.23
CA PHE A 23 -10.76 -7.87 12.40
C PHE A 23 -11.55 -9.12 12.06
N GLU A 24 -12.36 -9.64 13.00
CA GLU A 24 -13.17 -10.84 12.79
C GLU A 24 -14.10 -10.70 11.57
N THR A 25 -14.69 -9.53 11.40
CA THR A 25 -15.62 -9.27 10.28
C THR A 25 -14.93 -8.71 9.05
N GLY A 26 -13.95 -7.83 9.23
CA GLY A 26 -13.27 -7.13 8.13
C GLY A 26 -12.16 -7.93 7.48
N LEU A 27 -11.38 -8.70 8.25
CA LEU A 27 -10.18 -9.35 7.78
C LEU A 27 -10.26 -10.88 7.76
N GLU A 28 -10.72 -11.52 8.84
CA GLU A 28 -10.72 -12.98 8.98
C GLU A 28 -11.46 -13.70 7.84
N THR A 29 -12.59 -13.17 7.39
CA THR A 29 -13.34 -13.76 6.27
C THR A 29 -12.48 -13.81 4.99
N ARG A 30 -11.66 -12.78 4.75
CA ARG A 30 -10.78 -12.71 3.57
C ARG A 30 -9.59 -13.66 3.71
N LEU A 31 -8.97 -13.71 4.89
CA LEU A 31 -7.85 -14.61 5.20
C LEU A 31 -8.27 -16.07 5.04
N ASN A 32 -9.38 -16.46 5.66
CA ASN A 32 -9.89 -17.82 5.58
C ASN A 32 -10.25 -18.22 4.15
N ALA A 33 -10.87 -17.34 3.39
CA ALA A 33 -11.21 -17.60 1.99
C ALA A 33 -9.97 -17.77 1.10
N ALA A 34 -8.89 -17.04 1.34
CA ALA A 34 -7.62 -17.22 0.63
C ALA A 34 -6.95 -18.56 1.05
N GLU A 35 -6.93 -18.87 2.33
CA GLU A 35 -6.39 -20.11 2.84
C GLU A 35 -7.11 -21.36 2.28
N GLU A 36 -8.44 -21.32 2.17
CA GLU A 36 -9.22 -22.41 1.54
C GLU A 36 -8.79 -22.68 0.08
N ARG A 37 -8.26 -21.65 -0.61
CA ARG A 37 -7.70 -21.79 -1.95
C ARG A 37 -6.22 -22.17 -1.97
N GLY A 38 -5.58 -22.26 -0.80
CA GLY A 38 -4.16 -22.52 -0.64
C GLY A 38 -3.28 -21.30 -0.97
N HIS A 39 -3.82 -20.08 -0.80
CA HIS A 39 -3.15 -18.83 -1.08
C HIS A 39 -2.89 -18.03 0.19
N GLN A 40 -2.00 -17.03 0.07
CA GLN A 40 -1.77 -16.00 1.09
C GLN A 40 -2.26 -14.64 0.55
N LEU A 41 -2.57 -13.71 1.45
CA LEU A 41 -2.96 -12.36 1.06
C LEU A 41 -1.77 -11.39 1.06
N VAL A 42 -1.73 -10.53 0.07
CA VAL A 42 -1.05 -9.23 0.11
C VAL A 42 -2.09 -8.21 0.55
N LEU A 43 -1.91 -7.63 1.72
CA LEU A 43 -2.90 -6.74 2.36
C LEU A 43 -2.48 -5.29 2.24
N ARG A 44 -3.41 -4.41 1.83
CA ARG A 44 -3.23 -2.96 1.86
C ARG A 44 -4.41 -2.28 2.55
N PRO A 45 -4.32 -1.97 3.84
CA PRO A 45 -5.30 -1.10 4.52
C PRO A 45 -5.27 0.31 3.91
N TYR A 46 -6.43 0.95 3.71
CA TYR A 46 -6.50 2.30 3.17
C TYR A 46 -7.53 3.18 3.88
N ILE A 47 -7.39 4.51 3.70
CA ILE A 47 -8.39 5.50 4.12
C ILE A 47 -8.96 6.20 2.89
N ASP A 48 -8.10 6.62 1.97
CA ASP A 48 -8.48 7.33 0.76
C ASP A 48 -8.36 6.40 -0.46
N TYR A 49 -9.48 6.22 -1.14
CA TYR A 49 -9.53 5.42 -2.37
C TYR A 49 -10.39 6.14 -3.41
N PRO A 50 -9.79 6.74 -4.45
CA PRO A 50 -10.53 7.40 -5.51
C PRO A 50 -11.65 6.52 -6.10
N LYS A 51 -12.82 7.11 -6.35
CA LYS A 51 -14.06 6.48 -6.82
C LYS A 51 -14.81 5.61 -5.80
N LEU A 52 -14.26 5.38 -4.63
CA LEU A 52 -14.93 4.64 -3.55
C LEU A 52 -15.30 5.58 -2.40
N ASP A 53 -16.14 5.09 -1.51
CA ASP A 53 -16.40 5.75 -0.24
C ASP A 53 -15.12 5.78 0.59
N SER A 54 -15.00 6.80 1.46
CA SER A 54 -13.84 6.92 2.33
C SER A 54 -13.70 5.72 3.27
N GLY A 55 -12.49 5.23 3.42
CA GLY A 55 -12.13 4.23 4.42
C GLY A 55 -11.90 4.81 5.83
N LEU A 56 -12.22 6.09 6.07
CA LEU A 56 -12.14 6.69 7.40
C LEU A 56 -13.17 6.05 8.35
N PRO A 57 -12.77 5.55 9.53
CA PRO A 57 -13.71 5.02 10.51
C PRO A 57 -14.76 6.05 10.97
N ASP A 58 -16.00 5.62 11.12
CA ASP A 58 -17.15 6.50 11.45
C ASP A 58 -16.93 7.35 12.71
N PHE A 59 -16.25 6.82 13.73
CA PHE A 59 -15.98 7.56 14.96
C PHE A 59 -15.03 8.76 14.77
N LEU A 60 -14.40 8.90 13.62
CA LEU A 60 -13.53 10.01 13.24
C LEU A 60 -14.22 11.00 12.29
N SER A 61 -15.40 10.70 11.77
CA SER A 61 -16.05 11.49 10.71
C SER A 61 -16.33 12.94 11.09
N ASP A 62 -16.68 13.20 12.35
CA ASP A 62 -16.92 14.56 12.88
C ASP A 62 -15.64 15.23 13.42
N GLU A 63 -14.52 14.52 13.43
CA GLU A 63 -13.28 14.92 14.09
C GLU A 63 -12.14 15.21 13.11
N VAL A 64 -12.21 14.66 11.91
CA VAL A 64 -11.19 14.77 10.89
C VAL A 64 -11.74 15.51 9.67
N GLU A 65 -11.09 16.59 9.29
CA GLU A 65 -11.45 17.32 8.08
C GLU A 65 -11.17 16.45 6.85
N MET A 66 -12.17 16.38 5.95
CA MET A 66 -12.07 15.65 4.69
C MET A 66 -12.04 16.64 3.53
N ARG A 67 -11.03 16.58 2.70
CA ARG A 67 -10.80 17.44 1.54
C ARG A 67 -11.29 16.73 0.28
N ALA A 68 -12.32 17.29 -0.36
CA ALA A 68 -12.86 16.73 -1.61
C ALA A 68 -11.93 17.04 -2.79
N TYR A 69 -11.76 16.06 -3.68
CA TYR A 69 -11.03 16.21 -4.94
C TYR A 69 -11.79 15.58 -6.11
N SER A 70 -11.43 15.95 -7.33
CA SER A 70 -12.04 15.45 -8.57
C SER A 70 -11.11 14.58 -9.40
N GLU A 71 -9.83 14.63 -9.13
CA GLU A 71 -8.79 13.85 -9.80
C GLU A 71 -9.03 12.35 -9.60
N HIS A 72 -8.51 11.55 -10.51
CA HIS A 72 -8.62 10.08 -10.47
C HIS A 72 -10.06 9.54 -10.37
N GLY A 73 -11.05 10.38 -10.66
CA GLY A 73 -12.47 10.04 -10.57
C GLY A 73 -13.18 10.49 -9.29
N GLY A 74 -12.47 11.26 -8.46
CA GLY A 74 -13.01 11.92 -7.27
C GLY A 74 -12.94 11.07 -5.99
N GLY A 75 -12.93 11.76 -4.86
CA GLY A 75 -12.88 11.16 -3.54
C GLY A 75 -12.74 12.20 -2.43
N PHE A 76 -12.34 11.71 -1.26
CA PHE A 76 -12.14 12.52 -0.07
C PHE A 76 -10.85 12.11 0.63
N SER A 77 -9.90 13.04 0.77
CA SER A 77 -8.64 12.83 1.47
C SER A 77 -8.72 13.43 2.88
N PRO A 78 -8.31 12.68 3.93
CA PRO A 78 -8.34 13.21 5.29
C PRO A 78 -7.22 14.21 5.54
N ASP A 79 -7.39 15.06 6.54
CA ASP A 79 -6.28 15.80 7.12
C ASP A 79 -5.38 14.84 7.92
N TYR A 80 -4.31 14.36 7.29
CA TYR A 80 -3.34 13.42 7.90
C TYR A 80 -2.59 14.01 9.10
N GLU A 81 -2.58 15.34 9.27
CA GLU A 81 -1.97 15.98 10.43
C GLU A 81 -2.91 16.05 11.65
N ASN A 82 -4.16 15.63 11.50
CA ASN A 82 -5.13 15.59 12.60
C ASN A 82 -4.66 14.65 13.72
N PRO A 83 -4.54 15.11 14.98
CA PRO A 83 -3.97 14.30 16.06
C PRO A 83 -4.84 13.09 16.44
N LYS A 84 -6.17 13.15 16.22
CA LYS A 84 -7.06 12.01 16.50
C LYS A 84 -6.88 10.92 15.45
N LEU A 85 -6.72 11.31 14.18
CA LEU A 85 -6.39 10.38 13.12
C LEU A 85 -5.03 9.71 13.38
N LYS A 86 -3.99 10.50 13.67
CA LYS A 86 -2.67 9.96 14.02
C LYS A 86 -2.73 8.94 15.15
N SER A 87 -3.45 9.28 16.23
CA SER A 87 -3.62 8.36 17.36
C SER A 87 -4.34 7.06 16.98
N ALA A 88 -5.36 7.15 16.12
CA ALA A 88 -6.09 5.98 15.64
C ALA A 88 -5.21 5.09 14.75
N LEU A 89 -4.38 5.69 13.88
CA LEU A 89 -3.45 4.93 13.04
C LEU A 89 -2.42 4.17 13.85
N PHE A 90 -1.84 4.78 14.88
CA PHE A 90 -0.89 4.09 15.76
C PHE A 90 -1.56 2.95 16.53
N ALA A 91 -2.76 3.18 17.10
CA ALA A 91 -3.50 2.13 17.79
C ALA A 91 -3.85 0.96 16.86
N PHE A 92 -4.26 1.27 15.61
CA PHE A 92 -4.52 0.24 14.61
C PHE A 92 -3.27 -0.57 14.27
N ILE A 93 -2.14 0.07 13.99
CA ILE A 93 -0.90 -0.61 13.60
C ILE A 93 -0.41 -1.51 14.75
N GLU A 94 -0.47 -1.02 15.98
CA GLU A 94 -0.07 -1.79 17.17
C GLU A 94 -0.91 -3.05 17.33
N GLU A 95 -2.24 -2.93 17.32
CA GLU A 95 -3.16 -4.06 17.49
C GLU A 95 -3.07 -5.03 16.31
N PHE A 96 -2.97 -4.49 15.09
CA PHE A 96 -2.81 -5.32 13.89
C PHE A 96 -1.55 -6.18 13.96
N GLY A 97 -0.45 -5.63 14.48
CA GLY A 97 0.77 -6.38 14.72
C GLY A 97 0.63 -7.42 15.84
N GLN A 98 -0.05 -7.07 16.95
CA GLN A 98 -0.27 -8.01 18.05
C GLN A 98 -1.07 -9.25 17.63
N GLU A 99 -2.08 -9.05 16.78
CA GLU A 99 -2.97 -10.12 16.35
C GLU A 99 -2.44 -10.92 15.15
N TYR A 100 -1.68 -10.28 14.22
CA TYR A 100 -1.39 -10.88 12.92
C TYR A 100 0.10 -10.97 12.54
N ASP A 101 1.03 -10.54 13.39
CA ASP A 101 2.46 -10.72 13.07
C ASP A 101 2.83 -12.21 13.02
N GLY A 102 3.25 -12.66 11.85
CA GLY A 102 3.59 -14.06 11.60
C GLY A 102 2.41 -14.97 11.24
N ASP A 103 1.20 -14.42 11.00
CA ASP A 103 0.08 -15.21 10.49
C ASP A 103 0.41 -15.76 9.09
N SER A 104 0.39 -17.09 8.97
CA SER A 104 0.79 -17.78 7.74
C SER A 104 -0.12 -17.51 6.54
N ARG A 105 -1.31 -16.95 6.75
CA ARG A 105 -2.26 -16.55 5.70
C ARG A 105 -1.90 -15.19 5.07
N ILE A 106 -0.99 -14.43 5.70
CA ILE A 106 -0.51 -13.13 5.21
C ILE A 106 0.86 -13.30 4.60
N GLY A 107 0.97 -13.06 3.29
CA GLY A 107 2.25 -13.08 2.60
C GLY A 107 3.04 -11.78 2.78
N VAL A 108 2.35 -10.64 2.61
CA VAL A 108 2.96 -9.30 2.70
C VAL A 108 1.91 -8.30 3.19
N ILE A 109 2.32 -7.35 4.01
CA ILE A 109 1.55 -6.14 4.31
C ILE A 109 2.18 -4.97 3.54
N GLN A 110 1.41 -4.37 2.65
CA GLN A 110 1.75 -3.08 2.07
C GLN A 110 1.29 -1.98 3.01
N LEU A 111 2.22 -1.09 3.36
CA LEU A 111 1.98 0.00 4.29
C LEU A 111 1.06 1.04 3.62
N GLY A 112 -0.22 0.74 3.59
CA GLY A 112 -1.25 1.62 3.07
C GLY A 112 -1.47 2.81 4.02
N LEU A 113 -2.73 3.14 4.31
CA LEU A 113 -3.20 4.17 5.22
C LEU A 113 -2.95 5.61 4.76
N LEU A 114 -1.83 5.91 4.11
CA LEU A 114 -1.47 7.27 3.68
C LEU A 114 -1.63 7.45 2.17
N GLY A 115 -2.30 8.53 1.80
CA GLY A 115 -2.45 8.96 0.40
C GLY A 115 -3.50 8.19 -0.40
N PHE A 116 -3.65 8.57 -1.66
CA PHE A 116 -4.58 7.95 -2.59
C PHE A 116 -4.25 6.47 -2.77
N TRP A 117 -5.26 5.60 -2.72
CA TRP A 117 -5.15 4.14 -2.75
C TRP A 117 -4.22 3.54 -1.67
N GLY A 118 -3.81 4.35 -0.67
CA GLY A 118 -2.74 3.95 0.25
C GLY A 118 -1.36 3.89 -0.40
N GLU A 119 -1.12 4.64 -1.48
CA GLU A 119 0.11 4.62 -2.27
C GLU A 119 1.12 5.70 -1.90
N TRP A 120 0.99 6.30 -0.74
CA TRP A 120 1.93 7.29 -0.19
C TRP A 120 2.13 8.52 -1.08
N HIS A 121 1.09 8.98 -1.73
CA HIS A 121 1.03 10.26 -2.45
C HIS A 121 -0.40 10.81 -2.50
N THR A 122 -0.50 12.12 -2.69
CA THR A 122 -1.78 12.82 -2.91
C THR A 122 -1.75 13.64 -4.20
N TRP A 123 -0.91 13.24 -5.17
CA TRP A 123 -0.75 13.98 -6.41
C TRP A 123 -2.10 14.21 -7.13
N PRO A 124 -2.38 15.47 -7.59
CA PRO A 124 -1.49 16.64 -7.63
C PRO A 124 -1.51 17.54 -6.37
N HIS A 125 -2.13 17.13 -5.27
CA HIS A 125 -2.28 17.88 -4.03
C HIS A 125 -1.16 17.51 -3.03
N GLU A 126 0.09 17.75 -3.41
CA GLU A 126 1.27 17.31 -2.62
C GLU A 126 1.30 17.89 -1.20
N ASP A 127 0.71 19.08 -1.01
CA ASP A 127 0.57 19.75 0.29
C ASP A 127 -0.44 19.08 1.25
N TRP A 128 -1.22 18.10 0.79
CA TRP A 128 -2.12 17.31 1.63
C TRP A 128 -1.45 16.07 2.21
N PHE A 129 -0.32 15.66 1.62
CA PHE A 129 0.42 14.51 2.10
C PHE A 129 1.16 14.86 3.40
N PRO A 130 1.19 13.97 4.41
CA PRO A 130 1.81 14.30 5.69
C PRO A 130 3.31 14.55 5.58
N GLY A 131 3.83 15.37 6.50
CA GLY A 131 5.25 15.70 6.55
C GLY A 131 6.16 14.50 6.85
N PRO A 132 7.48 14.60 6.57
CA PRO A 132 8.42 13.49 6.69
C PRO A 132 8.55 12.94 8.11
N GLU A 133 8.29 13.76 9.13
CA GLU A 133 8.29 13.30 10.52
C GLU A 133 7.21 12.25 10.77
N PHE A 134 5.96 12.55 10.39
CA PHE A 134 4.86 11.60 10.55
C PHE A 134 5.00 10.38 9.63
N GLN A 135 5.56 10.54 8.43
CA GLN A 135 5.92 9.41 7.58
C GLN A 135 6.88 8.45 8.29
N SER A 136 7.97 8.98 8.87
CA SER A 136 8.93 8.18 9.66
C SER A 136 8.28 7.51 10.86
N GLU A 137 7.39 8.20 11.58
CA GLU A 137 6.67 7.63 12.71
C GLU A 137 5.82 6.43 12.29
N ILE A 138 5.07 6.52 11.17
CA ILE A 138 4.27 5.41 10.64
C ILE A 138 5.15 4.24 10.20
N LEU A 139 6.26 4.49 9.48
CA LEU A 139 7.20 3.44 9.08
C LEU A 139 7.73 2.67 10.31
N ASN A 140 8.17 3.41 11.34
CA ASN A 140 8.69 2.82 12.55
C ASN A 140 7.61 2.07 13.36
N ALA A 141 6.36 2.57 13.38
CA ALA A 141 5.25 1.87 14.02
C ALA A 141 5.03 0.48 13.39
N TYR A 142 5.00 0.39 12.06
CA TYR A 142 4.89 -0.88 11.37
C TYR A 142 6.08 -1.82 11.64
N VAL A 143 7.31 -1.33 11.55
CA VAL A 143 8.51 -2.15 11.80
C VAL A 143 8.54 -2.68 13.23
N ASN A 144 8.06 -1.90 14.21
CA ASN A 144 7.98 -2.32 15.60
C ASN A 144 6.85 -3.31 15.85
N ALA A 145 5.73 -3.18 15.15
CA ALA A 145 4.57 -4.05 15.30
C ALA A 145 4.74 -5.41 14.60
N PHE A 146 5.46 -5.44 13.47
CA PHE A 146 5.62 -6.64 12.64
C PHE A 146 7.08 -7.08 12.59
N ASN A 147 7.41 -8.19 13.27
CA ASN A 147 8.76 -8.73 13.34
C ASN A 147 8.98 -9.92 12.39
N GLN A 148 7.91 -10.59 11.99
CA GLN A 148 7.93 -11.80 11.17
C GLN A 148 7.32 -11.54 9.78
N THR A 149 6.17 -10.85 9.74
CA THR A 149 5.46 -10.56 8.48
C THR A 149 6.25 -9.57 7.62
N LEU A 150 6.29 -9.84 6.34
CA LEU A 150 6.98 -8.99 5.36
C LEU A 150 6.21 -7.68 5.13
N LEU A 151 6.94 -6.58 5.04
CA LEU A 151 6.40 -5.23 4.86
C LEU A 151 6.88 -4.63 3.54
N GLN A 152 6.02 -3.85 2.88
CA GLN A 152 6.36 -3.06 1.70
C GLN A 152 5.77 -1.66 1.78
N VAL A 153 6.50 -0.66 1.28
CA VAL A 153 6.01 0.70 1.04
C VAL A 153 6.14 1.05 -0.44
N ARG A 154 5.32 1.99 -0.92
CA ARG A 154 5.25 2.33 -2.35
C ARG A 154 6.55 2.86 -2.94
N TYR A 155 7.26 3.68 -2.19
CA TYR A 155 8.49 4.35 -2.62
C TYR A 155 9.56 4.27 -1.56
N PRO A 156 10.85 4.34 -1.92
CA PRO A 156 11.92 4.61 -0.98
C PRO A 156 11.82 6.08 -0.51
N ILE A 157 11.23 6.28 0.66
CA ILE A 157 10.95 7.59 1.25
C ILE A 157 11.57 7.68 2.63
N VAL A 158 11.90 8.91 3.06
CA VAL A 158 12.53 9.19 4.35
C VAL A 158 13.58 8.12 4.71
N ASP A 159 13.43 7.41 5.80
CA ASP A 159 14.39 6.41 6.27
C ASP A 159 14.06 4.96 5.80
N SER A 160 13.03 4.76 4.96
CA SER A 160 12.59 3.42 4.58
C SER A 160 13.67 2.52 3.99
N PRO A 161 14.69 3.00 3.23
CA PRO A 161 15.78 2.16 2.75
C PRO A 161 16.64 1.55 3.85
N ASN A 162 16.61 2.11 5.06
CA ASN A 162 17.38 1.65 6.22
C ASN A 162 16.55 0.76 7.16
N LEU A 163 15.29 0.53 6.84
CA LEU A 163 14.36 -0.27 7.64
C LEU A 163 14.16 -1.66 7.01
N ARG A 164 13.58 -2.58 7.78
CA ARG A 164 13.15 -3.89 7.29
C ARG A 164 11.82 -3.76 6.52
N ILE A 165 11.85 -2.98 5.46
CA ILE A 165 10.72 -2.69 4.58
C ILE A 165 11.18 -2.85 3.13
N GLY A 166 10.44 -3.61 2.34
CA GLY A 166 10.61 -3.70 0.90
C GLY A 166 9.78 -2.64 0.16
N PHE A 167 9.70 -2.78 -1.15
CA PHE A 167 9.03 -1.80 -1.99
C PHE A 167 8.06 -2.45 -2.96
N HIS A 168 7.01 -1.70 -3.37
CA HIS A 168 6.07 -2.19 -4.37
C HIS A 168 5.83 -1.17 -5.48
N ASP A 169 5.74 -1.67 -6.72
CA ASP A 169 5.42 -0.88 -7.90
C ASP A 169 3.95 -1.07 -8.29
N ASP A 170 3.13 -0.02 -8.14
CA ASP A 170 1.70 -0.08 -8.51
C ASP A 170 1.43 0.25 -9.98
N SER A 171 2.48 0.31 -10.78
CA SER A 171 2.40 0.54 -12.22
C SER A 171 3.40 -0.34 -12.99
N PHE A 172 3.56 -1.58 -12.52
CA PHE A 172 4.51 -2.51 -13.10
C PHE A 172 4.27 -2.71 -14.61
N ALA A 173 5.36 -2.72 -15.36
CA ALA A 173 5.39 -2.74 -16.82
C ALA A 173 4.75 -1.51 -17.51
N TYR A 174 4.59 -0.39 -16.78
CA TYR A 174 4.19 0.90 -17.34
C TYR A 174 5.16 2.02 -16.94
N SER A 175 5.45 2.18 -15.66
CA SER A 175 6.39 3.18 -15.13
C SER A 175 7.47 2.56 -14.24
N THR A 176 7.90 1.35 -14.57
CA THR A 176 8.88 0.58 -13.80
C THR A 176 10.31 0.99 -14.12
N VAL A 177 10.72 0.97 -15.39
CA VAL A 177 12.10 1.21 -15.86
C VAL A 177 12.17 2.41 -16.81
N GLY A 178 13.36 2.96 -17.02
CA GLY A 178 13.62 4.07 -17.96
C GLY A 178 14.33 5.25 -17.31
N ASP A 179 14.37 6.39 -18.02
CA ASP A 179 15.13 7.59 -17.62
C ASP A 179 14.27 8.65 -16.90
N VAL A 180 13.04 8.30 -16.53
CA VAL A 180 12.11 9.20 -15.84
C VAL A 180 12.29 9.05 -14.34
N ASN A 181 12.63 10.12 -13.65
CA ASN A 181 13.07 10.12 -12.26
C ASN A 181 12.02 9.64 -11.22
N TRP A 182 10.71 9.69 -11.56
CA TRP A 182 9.65 9.19 -10.70
C TRP A 182 9.24 7.74 -10.99
N TYR A 183 9.82 7.10 -11.99
CA TYR A 183 9.60 5.68 -12.25
C TYR A 183 10.17 4.83 -11.11
N PHE A 184 9.60 3.65 -10.91
CA PHE A 184 9.91 2.81 -9.77
C PHE A 184 11.40 2.47 -9.63
N HIS A 185 12.02 1.87 -10.64
CA HIS A 185 13.44 1.51 -10.58
C HIS A 185 14.37 2.74 -10.46
N PRO A 186 14.20 3.84 -11.22
CA PRO A 186 14.94 5.07 -10.99
C PRO A 186 14.84 5.62 -9.56
N THR A 187 13.68 5.54 -8.91
CA THR A 187 13.55 5.98 -7.50
C THR A 187 14.33 5.09 -6.54
N LEU A 188 14.34 3.76 -6.77
CA LEU A 188 15.17 2.83 -5.99
C LEU A 188 16.65 3.15 -6.14
N VAL A 189 17.13 3.38 -7.38
CA VAL A 189 18.52 3.73 -7.66
C VAL A 189 18.91 5.05 -6.99
N ALA A 190 18.06 6.07 -7.08
CA ALA A 190 18.32 7.39 -6.48
C ALA A 190 18.40 7.33 -4.95
N ALA A 191 17.71 6.39 -4.33
CA ALA A 191 17.72 6.15 -2.88
C ALA A 191 18.74 5.10 -2.44
N GLU A 192 19.60 4.61 -3.34
CA GLU A 192 20.55 3.50 -3.08
C GLU A 192 19.86 2.22 -2.56
N ALA A 193 18.60 2.01 -2.94
CA ALA A 193 17.73 0.90 -2.51
C ALA A 193 17.51 -0.18 -3.58
N ASN A 194 18.21 -0.11 -4.71
CA ASN A 194 18.05 -1.05 -5.83
C ASN A 194 18.54 -2.49 -5.53
N GLU A 195 19.24 -2.69 -4.42
CA GLU A 195 19.66 -4.03 -3.95
C GLU A 195 18.77 -4.52 -2.78
N SER A 196 17.71 -3.79 -2.40
CA SER A 196 16.84 -4.13 -1.26
C SER A 196 16.13 -5.48 -1.42
N TRP A 197 15.94 -5.95 -2.65
CA TRP A 197 15.35 -7.26 -2.94
C TRP A 197 16.13 -8.44 -2.31
N ARG A 198 17.39 -8.25 -1.93
CA ARG A 198 18.22 -9.30 -1.29
C ARG A 198 17.75 -9.62 0.13
N ASP A 199 17.17 -8.63 0.82
CA ASP A 199 16.82 -8.72 2.24
C ASP A 199 15.33 -8.46 2.49
N ASN A 200 14.66 -7.76 1.58
CA ASN A 200 13.26 -7.33 1.72
C ASN A 200 12.45 -7.63 0.44
N PRO A 201 11.13 -7.82 0.54
CA PRO A 201 10.32 -8.14 -0.61
C PRO A 201 10.22 -6.96 -1.59
N ILE A 202 10.45 -7.23 -2.87
CA ILE A 202 10.07 -6.33 -3.96
C ILE A 202 8.87 -6.95 -4.67
N GLY A 203 7.87 -6.15 -4.99
CA GLY A 203 6.66 -6.61 -5.65
C GLY A 203 5.88 -5.48 -6.26
N GLY A 204 4.59 -5.67 -6.44
CA GLY A 204 3.71 -4.64 -6.96
C GLY A 204 2.53 -5.22 -7.72
N GLU A 205 1.84 -4.36 -8.44
CA GLU A 205 0.70 -4.74 -9.27
C GLU A 205 0.84 -4.19 -10.68
N ILE A 206 0.32 -4.96 -11.64
CA ILE A 206 0.16 -4.49 -13.00
C ILE A 206 -1.05 -3.55 -13.03
N ARG A 207 -0.92 -2.39 -13.65
CA ARG A 207 -2.04 -1.46 -13.81
C ARG A 207 -3.28 -2.19 -14.36
N PRO A 208 -4.47 -1.96 -13.81
CA PRO A 208 -5.69 -2.64 -14.25
C PRO A 208 -5.92 -2.60 -15.76
N GLU A 209 -5.58 -1.48 -16.41
CA GLU A 209 -5.72 -1.28 -17.84
C GLU A 209 -4.80 -2.17 -18.69
N LEU A 210 -3.70 -2.66 -18.10
CA LEU A 210 -2.69 -3.48 -18.77
C LEU A 210 -2.80 -4.97 -18.46
N GLN A 211 -3.58 -5.37 -17.45
CA GLN A 211 -3.59 -6.76 -16.97
C GLN A 211 -3.91 -7.78 -18.06
N TRP A 212 -4.90 -7.51 -18.92
CA TRP A 212 -5.23 -8.39 -20.04
C TRP A 212 -4.23 -8.31 -21.18
N ASP A 213 -3.73 -7.12 -21.43
CA ASP A 213 -2.88 -6.81 -22.57
C ASP A 213 -1.46 -7.36 -22.45
N ILE A 214 -0.96 -7.50 -21.21
CA ILE A 214 0.37 -8.07 -20.95
C ILE A 214 0.40 -9.57 -21.26
N PHE A 215 -0.73 -10.26 -21.03
CA PHE A 215 -0.82 -11.71 -21.18
C PHE A 215 -1.45 -12.18 -22.49
N ASP A 216 -1.94 -11.27 -23.35
CA ASP A 216 -2.48 -11.59 -24.66
C ASP A 216 -1.59 -11.06 -25.78
N GLU A 217 -0.85 -11.97 -26.43
CA GLU A 217 0.06 -11.65 -27.53
C GLU A 217 -0.65 -11.09 -28.77
N ASN A 218 -1.98 -11.24 -28.89
CA ASN A 218 -2.76 -10.78 -30.04
C ASN A 218 -3.34 -9.38 -29.85
N ILE A 219 -3.28 -8.81 -28.66
CA ILE A 219 -3.80 -7.48 -28.38
C ILE A 219 -2.78 -6.41 -28.78
N ASN A 220 -3.18 -5.59 -29.76
CA ASN A 220 -2.42 -4.42 -30.16
C ASN A 220 -2.78 -3.26 -29.25
N LEU A 221 -1.90 -2.95 -28.31
CA LEU A 221 -2.16 -1.98 -27.24
C LEU A 221 -2.29 -0.55 -27.74
N SER A 222 -3.34 0.13 -27.27
CA SER A 222 -3.50 1.59 -27.39
C SER A 222 -2.68 2.37 -26.35
N ILE A 223 -2.13 1.68 -25.34
CA ILE A 223 -1.35 2.24 -24.24
C ILE A 223 0.10 1.75 -24.37
N GLU A 224 1.06 2.67 -24.27
CA GLU A 224 2.47 2.31 -24.21
C GLU A 224 2.75 1.48 -22.95
N LYS A 225 3.22 0.27 -23.14
CA LYS A 225 3.70 -0.60 -22.06
C LYS A 225 5.20 -0.77 -22.16
N GLN A 226 5.81 -1.02 -21.04
CA GLN A 226 7.20 -1.45 -20.98
C GLN A 226 7.30 -2.96 -21.19
N ASP A 227 8.46 -3.42 -21.63
CA ASP A 227 8.74 -4.84 -21.77
C ASP A 227 8.69 -5.53 -20.39
N PHE A 228 7.82 -6.53 -20.25
CA PHE A 228 7.60 -7.20 -18.97
C PHE A 228 8.86 -7.92 -18.47
N ASP A 229 9.54 -8.65 -19.34
CA ASP A 229 10.74 -9.40 -18.99
C ASP A 229 11.90 -8.45 -18.61
N LEU A 230 12.01 -7.31 -19.32
CA LEU A 230 12.97 -6.27 -18.95
C LEU A 230 12.68 -5.71 -17.56
N CYS A 231 11.42 -5.42 -17.26
CA CYS A 231 11.01 -4.92 -15.94
C CYS A 231 11.36 -5.93 -14.83
N VAL A 232 11.00 -7.21 -15.02
CA VAL A 232 11.34 -8.28 -14.08
C VAL A 232 12.84 -8.38 -13.88
N ASN A 233 13.62 -8.48 -14.96
CA ASN A 233 15.07 -8.66 -14.88
C ASN A 233 15.82 -7.42 -14.33
N THR A 234 15.19 -6.25 -14.32
CA THR A 234 15.81 -5.03 -13.81
C THR A 234 15.53 -4.82 -12.32
N THR A 235 14.39 -5.28 -11.83
CA THR A 235 13.96 -5.07 -10.43
C THR A 235 14.36 -6.21 -9.48
N HIS A 236 14.91 -7.31 -10.04
CA HIS A 236 15.38 -8.50 -9.29
C HIS A 236 16.88 -8.79 -9.57
#